data_731059e2920594c5723ac2e0d47922ba
#
_entry.id   731059e2920594c5723ac2e0d47922ba
#
_cell.length_a   1.000
_cell.length_b   1.000
_cell.length_c   1.000
_cell.angle_alpha   90.00
_cell.angle_beta   90.00
_cell.angle_gamma   90.00
#
_symmetry.space_group_name_H-M   'P 1'
#
loop_
_entity.id
_entity.type
_entity.pdbx_description
1 polymer ?
#
loop_
_entity_poly.entity_id
_entity_poly.type
_entity_poly.pdbx_seq_one_letter_code
_entity_poly.pdbx_strand_id
1 'polypeptide(L)'
;MTIADLTLSQLLPLSLTSTPSVSIQEDNKVWIAAGMLVHYLESFTDSLVVTDKKNMPIGLVGGIEIIKNIFENPSSDFFDKETVGNIVDEDLVRVSSDTNLRELLEKWQATHRAFSILPNSYGGYSAVSARKLLEVGANCKTDITISDLPYKEIISFQYDDTMGQIINSMMTNHTRKLVFKNSSSFISDRIIIQTIAQELNYLRDTENFLDMKFKEPFKLADIKSVSEDLNLAELSKLMFGMLHPYVMTREQVYTPWDVCMALLSDEISYDAY
;
A
#
# COMPACT_ATOMS: atom_id res chain seq x y z
N MET A 1 -25.59 4.63 14.92
CA MET A 1 -24.38 5.44 14.54
C MET A 1 -23.66 4.61 13.52
N THR A 2 -23.41 5.14 12.34
CA THR A 2 -22.70 4.40 11.30
C THR A 2 -21.20 4.31 11.66
N ILE A 3 -20.52 3.29 11.17
CA ILE A 3 -19.07 3.15 11.40
C ILE A 3 -18.29 4.36 10.90
N ALA A 4 -18.76 4.98 9.80
CA ALA A 4 -18.13 6.15 9.19
C ALA A 4 -18.08 7.38 10.08
N ASP A 5 -18.99 7.48 11.05
CA ASP A 5 -19.10 8.62 11.97
C ASP A 5 -18.30 8.41 13.28
N LEU A 6 -17.75 7.20 13.49
CA LEU A 6 -16.93 6.90 14.65
C LEU A 6 -15.52 7.49 14.49
N THR A 7 -14.95 7.96 15.59
CA THR A 7 -13.59 8.50 15.63
C THR A 7 -12.55 7.39 15.59
N LEU A 8 -11.32 7.72 15.20
CA LEU A 8 -10.21 6.78 15.19
C LEU A 8 -9.93 6.21 16.59
N SER A 9 -10.14 6.99 17.65
CA SER A 9 -10.02 6.52 19.04
C SER A 9 -11.08 5.50 19.43
N GLN A 10 -12.24 5.50 18.78
CA GLN A 10 -13.32 4.53 19.00
C GLN A 10 -13.15 3.25 18.16
N LEU A 11 -12.51 3.37 17.00
CA LEU A 11 -12.34 2.27 16.04
C LEU A 11 -11.05 1.49 16.20
N LEU A 12 -9.97 2.19 16.54
CA LEU A 12 -8.64 1.59 16.60
C LEU A 12 -8.27 1.28 18.04
N PRO A 13 -7.86 0.04 18.37
CA PRO A 13 -7.37 -0.28 19.69
C PRO A 13 -6.15 0.58 20.05
N LEU A 14 -5.99 0.88 21.34
CA LEU A 14 -4.89 1.70 21.83
C LEU A 14 -3.52 1.18 21.40
N SER A 15 -3.36 -0.14 21.27
CA SER A 15 -2.13 -0.75 20.76
C SER A 15 -1.77 -0.29 19.35
N LEU A 16 -2.74 -0.08 18.46
CA LEU A 16 -2.49 0.39 17.10
C LEU A 16 -2.17 1.88 17.03
N THR A 17 -2.80 2.68 17.90
CA THR A 17 -2.56 4.13 17.95
C THR A 17 -1.31 4.51 18.75
N SER A 18 -0.76 3.59 19.54
CA SER A 18 0.46 3.78 20.33
C SER A 18 1.71 3.14 19.71
N THR A 19 1.57 2.28 18.69
CA THR A 19 2.73 1.71 17.99
C THR A 19 3.38 2.78 17.11
N PRO A 20 4.68 3.10 17.31
CA PRO A 20 5.37 4.08 16.48
C PRO A 20 5.34 3.70 14.98
N SER A 21 5.21 4.70 14.12
CA SER A 21 5.39 4.50 12.68
C SER A 21 6.83 4.13 12.37
N VAL A 22 7.04 3.27 11.37
CA VAL A 22 8.39 3.03 10.85
C VAL A 22 8.82 4.27 10.09
N SER A 23 9.96 4.84 10.47
CA SER A 23 10.47 6.10 9.90
C SER A 23 11.89 5.96 9.40
N ILE A 24 12.25 6.87 8.48
CA ILE A 24 13.58 7.00 7.89
C ILE A 24 13.94 8.48 7.77
N GLN A 25 15.20 8.85 8.02
CA GLN A 25 15.62 10.24 7.85
C GLN A 25 15.86 10.58 6.38
N GLU A 26 15.59 11.83 6.02
CA GLU A 26 15.68 12.37 4.66
C GLU A 26 17.04 12.19 3.97
N ASP A 27 18.14 12.18 4.75
CA ASP A 27 19.50 12.02 4.25
C ASP A 27 19.95 10.56 4.07
N ASN A 28 19.12 9.59 4.45
CA ASN A 28 19.39 8.18 4.17
C ASN A 28 19.28 7.89 2.67
N LYS A 29 20.02 6.89 2.22
CA LYS A 29 20.03 6.46 0.83
C LYS A 29 18.76 5.66 0.47
N VAL A 30 18.35 5.76 -0.79
CA VAL A 30 17.15 5.07 -1.30
C VAL A 30 17.24 3.56 -1.10
N TRP A 31 18.41 2.94 -1.25
CA TRP A 31 18.59 1.50 -1.02
C TRP A 31 18.26 1.09 0.43
N ILE A 32 18.49 1.98 1.42
CA ILE A 32 18.10 1.72 2.81
C ILE A 32 16.58 1.67 2.94
N ALA A 33 15.88 2.62 2.33
CA ALA A 33 14.41 2.61 2.30
C ALA A 33 13.86 1.36 1.62
N ALA A 34 14.43 0.97 0.48
CA ALA A 34 14.06 -0.26 -0.22
C ALA A 34 14.27 -1.50 0.66
N GLY A 35 15.42 -1.60 1.32
CA GLY A 35 15.74 -2.68 2.26
C GLY A 35 14.75 -2.73 3.45
N MET A 36 14.41 -1.57 4.02
CA MET A 36 13.44 -1.47 5.11
C MET A 36 12.05 -1.92 4.66
N LEU A 37 11.56 -1.46 3.51
CA LEU A 37 10.25 -1.87 2.96
C LEU A 37 10.17 -3.39 2.74
N VAL A 38 11.26 -4.01 2.30
CA VAL A 38 11.35 -5.46 2.11
C VAL A 38 11.40 -6.18 3.45
N HIS A 39 12.23 -5.72 4.39
CA HIS A 39 12.42 -6.36 5.71
C HIS A 39 11.15 -6.27 6.58
N TYR A 40 10.46 -5.13 6.55
CA TYR A 40 9.21 -4.92 7.30
C TYR A 40 7.95 -5.40 6.57
N LEU A 41 8.10 -6.22 5.54
CA LEU A 41 6.98 -6.80 4.80
C LEU A 41 6.03 -7.58 5.72
N GLU A 42 6.58 -8.40 6.59
CA GLU A 42 5.81 -9.19 7.57
C GLU A 42 5.13 -8.32 8.64
N SER A 43 5.71 -7.14 8.93
CA SER A 43 5.10 -6.14 9.82
C SER A 43 4.03 -5.30 9.14
N PHE A 44 3.70 -5.62 7.90
CA PHE A 44 2.66 -4.96 7.12
C PHE A 44 2.90 -3.45 6.86
N THR A 45 4.15 -3.04 6.87
CA THR A 45 4.54 -1.65 6.59
C THR A 45 4.50 -1.39 5.09
N ASP A 46 3.58 -0.54 4.64
CA ASP A 46 3.42 -0.18 3.23
C ASP A 46 4.17 1.08 2.82
N SER A 47 4.49 1.92 3.79
CA SER A 47 5.20 3.17 3.60
C SER A 47 6.03 3.51 4.83
N LEU A 48 7.15 4.17 4.62
CA LEU A 48 8.00 4.73 5.66
C LEU A 48 7.67 6.22 5.81
N VAL A 49 7.61 6.69 7.04
CA VAL A 49 7.50 8.12 7.33
C VAL A 49 8.90 8.75 7.18
N VAL A 50 9.04 9.69 6.26
CA VAL A 50 10.30 10.43 6.09
C VAL A 50 10.35 11.56 7.09
N THR A 51 11.46 11.67 7.82
CA THR A 51 11.67 12.71 8.83
C THR A 51 12.87 13.59 8.49
N ASP A 52 12.77 14.86 8.87
CA ASP A 52 13.89 15.79 8.84
C ASP A 52 14.92 15.50 9.97
N LYS A 53 16.00 16.29 10.03
CA LYS A 53 17.05 16.20 11.07
C LYS A 53 16.53 16.47 12.50
N LYS A 54 15.33 17.04 12.65
CA LYS A 54 14.66 17.26 13.93
C LYS A 54 13.65 16.16 14.27
N ASN A 55 13.63 15.08 13.49
CA ASN A 55 12.66 13.99 13.57
C ASN A 55 11.21 14.42 13.32
N MET A 56 10.99 15.53 12.60
CA MET A 56 9.67 15.96 12.19
C MET A 56 9.28 15.28 10.87
N PRO A 57 8.07 14.72 10.75
CA PRO A 57 7.61 14.11 9.52
C PRO A 57 7.50 15.13 8.39
N ILE A 58 8.17 14.89 7.27
CA ILE A 58 8.14 15.75 6.09
C ILE A 58 7.39 15.11 4.92
N GLY A 59 7.18 13.78 4.94
CA GLY A 59 6.47 13.08 3.89
C GLY A 59 6.54 11.57 4.06
N LEU A 60 6.32 10.86 2.97
CA LEU A 60 6.29 9.40 2.89
C LEU A 60 7.18 8.90 1.76
N VAL A 61 7.71 7.69 1.93
CA VAL A 61 8.29 6.90 0.86
C VAL A 61 7.78 5.48 0.94
N GLY A 62 7.28 4.97 -0.17
CA GLY A 62 6.84 3.60 -0.34
C GLY A 62 7.33 3.02 -1.65
N GLY A 63 6.78 1.89 -2.04
CA GLY A 63 7.16 1.23 -3.27
C GLY A 63 6.96 2.09 -4.51
N ILE A 64 5.84 2.79 -4.58
CA ILE A 64 5.50 3.58 -5.77
C ILE A 64 6.46 4.76 -5.99
N GLU A 65 6.89 5.45 -4.93
CA GLU A 65 7.84 6.55 -5.04
C GLU A 65 9.21 6.04 -5.57
N ILE A 66 9.65 4.89 -5.07
CA ILE A 66 10.91 4.30 -5.52
C ILE A 66 10.83 3.88 -7.00
N ILE A 67 9.79 3.14 -7.42
CA ILE A 67 9.70 2.70 -8.82
C ILE A 67 9.46 3.85 -9.79
N LYS A 68 8.75 4.91 -9.38
CA LYS A 68 8.59 6.13 -10.17
C LYS A 68 9.95 6.78 -10.45
N ASN A 69 10.78 6.91 -9.44
CA ASN A 69 12.11 7.49 -9.59
C ASN A 69 13.09 6.58 -10.34
N ILE A 70 12.96 5.25 -10.23
CA ILE A 70 13.66 4.30 -11.11
C ILE A 70 13.22 4.50 -12.56
N PHE A 71 11.95 4.75 -12.81
CA PHE A 71 11.46 5.01 -14.16
C PHE A 71 12.06 6.27 -14.76
N GLU A 72 12.29 7.31 -13.97
CA GLU A 72 12.94 8.55 -14.38
C GLU A 72 14.47 8.42 -14.49
N ASN A 73 15.11 7.60 -13.64
CA ASN A 73 16.55 7.35 -13.61
C ASN A 73 16.85 5.87 -13.33
N PRO A 74 16.83 5.01 -14.38
CA PRO A 74 16.99 3.55 -14.25
C PRO A 74 18.47 3.13 -14.07
N SER A 75 19.18 3.72 -13.15
CA SER A 75 20.61 3.46 -12.92
C SER A 75 20.90 2.98 -11.51
N SER A 76 21.99 2.25 -11.34
CA SER A 76 22.48 1.88 -10.00
C SER A 76 22.83 3.10 -9.16
N ASP A 77 23.26 4.20 -9.77
CA ASP A 77 23.56 5.46 -9.11
C ASP A 77 22.36 6.01 -8.36
N PHE A 78 21.14 5.81 -8.87
CA PHE A 78 19.92 6.15 -8.17
C PHE A 78 19.85 5.49 -6.78
N PHE A 79 20.10 4.18 -6.68
CA PHE A 79 20.08 3.49 -5.38
C PHE A 79 21.23 3.86 -4.47
N ASP A 80 22.44 3.97 -5.03
CA ASP A 80 23.67 4.15 -4.27
C ASP A 80 23.87 5.60 -3.81
N LYS A 81 23.42 6.57 -4.59
CA LYS A 81 23.74 7.99 -4.38
C LYS A 81 22.54 8.84 -3.98
N GLU A 82 21.35 8.48 -4.45
CA GLU A 82 20.15 9.27 -4.18
C GLU A 82 19.71 9.17 -2.72
N THR A 83 19.12 10.24 -2.20
CA THR A 83 18.60 10.30 -0.83
C THR A 83 17.09 10.21 -0.81
N VAL A 84 16.57 9.71 0.30
CA VAL A 84 15.12 9.57 0.50
C VAL A 84 14.41 10.92 0.42
N GLY A 85 15.05 12.00 0.91
CA GLY A 85 14.50 13.35 0.86
C GLY A 85 14.23 13.88 -0.55
N ASN A 86 14.98 13.37 -1.57
CA ASN A 86 14.79 13.81 -2.95
C ASN A 86 13.65 13.07 -3.66
N ILE A 87 13.16 11.96 -3.10
CA ILE A 87 12.08 11.15 -3.67
C ILE A 87 10.81 11.12 -2.80
N VAL A 88 10.81 11.89 -1.71
CA VAL A 88 9.72 11.92 -0.75
C VAL A 88 8.43 12.44 -1.39
N ASP A 89 7.32 11.79 -1.08
CA ASP A 89 5.99 12.32 -1.32
C ASP A 89 5.59 13.20 -0.12
N GLU A 90 5.50 14.50 -0.35
CA GLU A 90 5.18 15.49 0.69
C GLU A 90 3.69 15.53 1.08
N ASP A 91 2.82 14.88 0.29
CA ASP A 91 1.37 14.81 0.52
C ASP A 91 1.01 13.89 1.70
N LEU A 92 1.59 14.20 2.86
CA LEU A 92 1.40 13.45 4.09
C LEU A 92 0.11 13.86 4.82
N VAL A 93 -0.88 12.97 4.82
CA VAL A 93 -2.14 13.18 5.57
C VAL A 93 -1.88 13.06 7.07
N ARG A 94 -2.19 14.14 7.81
CA ARG A 94 -2.13 14.19 9.27
C ARG A 94 -3.54 14.18 9.83
N VAL A 95 -3.76 13.35 10.83
CA VAL A 95 -5.05 13.22 11.53
C VAL A 95 -4.85 13.23 13.04
N SER A 96 -5.95 13.30 13.78
CA SER A 96 -5.96 13.15 15.24
C SER A 96 -6.79 11.93 15.66
N SER A 97 -6.74 11.57 16.92
CA SER A 97 -7.60 10.54 17.52
C SER A 97 -9.10 10.83 17.36
N ASP A 98 -9.45 12.11 17.25
CA ASP A 98 -10.84 12.59 17.14
C ASP A 98 -11.32 12.69 15.69
N THR A 99 -10.44 12.50 14.71
CA THR A 99 -10.80 12.39 13.29
C THR A 99 -11.73 11.19 13.12
N ASN A 100 -12.89 11.37 12.49
CA ASN A 100 -13.79 10.28 12.19
C ASN A 100 -13.35 9.52 10.91
N LEU A 101 -13.88 8.31 10.73
CA LEU A 101 -13.50 7.45 9.61
C LEU A 101 -13.83 8.10 8.26
N ARG A 102 -14.99 8.77 8.14
CA ARG A 102 -15.40 9.47 6.91
C ARG A 102 -14.37 10.51 6.51
N GLU A 103 -13.98 11.39 7.42
CA GLU A 103 -12.98 12.43 7.18
C GLU A 103 -11.62 11.85 6.78
N LEU A 104 -11.19 10.76 7.43
CA LEU A 104 -9.97 10.05 7.06
C LEU A 104 -10.02 9.54 5.62
N LEU A 105 -11.10 8.84 5.26
CA LEU A 105 -11.24 8.22 3.94
C LEU A 105 -11.42 9.27 2.83
N GLU A 106 -12.10 10.39 3.09
CA GLU A 106 -12.17 11.53 2.17
C GLU A 106 -10.79 12.14 1.90
N LYS A 107 -9.95 12.30 2.94
CA LYS A 107 -8.56 12.74 2.76
C LYS A 107 -7.74 11.75 1.94
N TRP A 108 -7.93 10.45 2.16
CA TRP A 108 -7.26 9.42 1.36
C TRP A 108 -7.72 9.42 -0.10
N GLN A 109 -9.00 9.66 -0.35
CA GLN A 109 -9.52 9.81 -1.72
C GLN A 109 -8.90 11.02 -2.43
N ALA A 110 -8.76 12.15 -1.72
CA ALA A 110 -8.16 13.36 -2.28
C ALA A 110 -6.68 13.21 -2.63
N THR A 111 -5.92 12.42 -1.84
CA THR A 111 -4.48 12.18 -2.07
C THR A 111 -4.21 10.89 -2.84
N HIS A 112 -5.22 10.07 -3.14
CA HIS A 112 -5.08 8.71 -3.70
C HIS A 112 -4.11 7.81 -2.90
N ARG A 113 -3.97 8.06 -1.58
CA ARG A 113 -3.06 7.35 -0.71
C ARG A 113 -3.71 6.95 0.61
N ALA A 114 -3.77 5.65 0.86
CA ALA A 114 -4.36 5.08 2.07
C ALA A 114 -3.35 5.01 3.22
N PHE A 115 -2.78 6.14 3.59
CA PHE A 115 -1.83 6.25 4.69
C PHE A 115 -1.93 7.63 5.36
N SER A 116 -1.93 7.62 6.69
CA SER A 116 -1.93 8.83 7.52
C SER A 116 -1.07 8.64 8.74
N ILE A 117 -0.67 9.74 9.35
CA ILE A 117 -0.05 9.73 10.68
C ILE A 117 -0.91 10.47 11.68
N LEU A 118 -0.86 10.01 12.93
CA LEU A 118 -1.46 10.70 14.08
C LEU A 118 -0.44 10.79 15.22
N PRO A 119 -0.52 11.82 16.09
CA PRO A 119 0.33 11.94 17.26
C PRO A 119 0.21 10.72 18.15
N ASN A 120 1.34 10.23 18.64
CA ASN A 120 1.44 9.10 19.54
C ASN A 120 1.53 9.57 21.00
N SER A 121 0.87 8.86 21.92
CA SER A 121 0.88 9.19 23.36
C SER A 121 2.27 9.11 24.01
N TYR A 122 3.19 8.38 23.42
CA TYR A 122 4.58 8.24 23.90
C TYR A 122 5.57 9.20 23.22
N GLY A 123 5.06 10.12 22.42
CA GLY A 123 5.85 11.03 21.59
C GLY A 123 6.10 10.48 20.19
N GLY A 124 6.18 11.36 19.21
CA GLY A 124 6.27 10.99 17.79
C GLY A 124 4.91 10.68 17.17
N TYR A 125 4.87 9.73 16.22
CA TYR A 125 3.69 9.47 15.41
C TYR A 125 3.43 7.98 15.24
N SER A 126 2.15 7.61 15.18
CA SER A 126 1.67 6.29 14.75
C SER A 126 1.13 6.40 13.33
N ALA A 127 1.16 5.28 12.59
CA ALA A 127 0.60 5.22 11.25
C ALA A 127 -0.79 4.60 11.25
N VAL A 128 -1.69 5.14 10.43
CA VAL A 128 -2.96 4.51 10.05
C VAL A 128 -2.90 4.22 8.55
N SER A 129 -3.08 2.97 8.18
CA SER A 129 -3.04 2.51 6.78
C SER A 129 -4.30 1.72 6.44
N ALA A 130 -4.56 1.51 5.14
CA ALA A 130 -5.65 0.66 4.69
C ALA A 130 -5.60 -0.72 5.37
N ARG A 131 -4.40 -1.26 5.56
CA ARG A 131 -4.24 -2.56 6.21
C ARG A 131 -4.69 -2.56 7.68
N LYS A 132 -4.44 -1.48 8.42
CA LYS A 132 -4.97 -1.34 9.79
C LYS A 132 -6.49 -1.23 9.81
N LEU A 133 -7.08 -0.59 8.80
CA LEU A 133 -8.54 -0.51 8.69
C LEU A 133 -9.19 -1.86 8.31
N LEU A 134 -8.44 -2.82 7.77
CA LEU A 134 -8.95 -4.18 7.61
C LEU A 134 -9.34 -4.82 8.96
N GLU A 135 -8.64 -4.48 10.05
CA GLU A 135 -9.02 -4.95 11.39
C GLU A 135 -10.36 -4.36 11.82
N VAL A 136 -10.61 -3.10 11.51
CA VAL A 136 -11.90 -2.45 11.72
C VAL A 136 -12.99 -3.15 10.89
N GLY A 137 -12.74 -3.36 9.61
CA GLY A 137 -13.65 -4.06 8.71
C GLY A 137 -13.96 -5.50 9.17
N ALA A 138 -12.96 -6.21 9.71
CA ALA A 138 -13.12 -7.57 10.21
C ALA A 138 -14.07 -7.68 11.44
N ASN A 139 -14.27 -6.58 12.15
CA ASN A 139 -15.13 -6.50 13.35
C ASN A 139 -16.44 -5.74 13.11
N CYS A 140 -16.72 -5.31 11.88
CA CYS A 140 -17.98 -4.65 11.55
C CYS A 140 -19.13 -5.68 11.38
N LYS A 141 -20.35 -5.18 11.47
CA LYS A 141 -21.57 -5.93 11.17
C LYS A 141 -22.18 -5.40 9.89
N THR A 142 -22.30 -6.25 8.89
CA THR A 142 -22.80 -5.87 7.57
C THR A 142 -23.23 -7.09 6.78
N ASP A 143 -24.23 -6.91 5.92
CA ASP A 143 -24.65 -7.86 4.91
C ASP A 143 -24.04 -7.58 3.54
N ILE A 144 -23.22 -6.49 3.41
CA ILE A 144 -22.51 -6.16 2.17
C ILE A 144 -21.57 -7.29 1.81
N THR A 145 -21.67 -7.76 0.57
CA THR A 145 -20.83 -8.80 -0.01
C THR A 145 -19.85 -8.22 -1.03
N ILE A 146 -18.94 -9.05 -1.52
CA ILE A 146 -18.01 -8.65 -2.60
C ILE A 146 -18.78 -8.20 -3.86
N SER A 147 -19.92 -8.83 -4.17
CA SER A 147 -20.75 -8.49 -5.34
C SER A 147 -21.34 -7.08 -5.28
N ASP A 148 -21.45 -6.48 -4.08
CA ASP A 148 -21.97 -5.12 -3.89
C ASP A 148 -20.89 -4.05 -4.07
N LEU A 149 -19.62 -4.45 -4.16
CA LEU A 149 -18.50 -3.52 -4.32
C LEU A 149 -18.41 -2.99 -5.76
N PRO A 150 -17.97 -1.73 -5.95
CA PRO A 150 -17.86 -1.15 -7.27
C PRO A 150 -16.97 -1.95 -8.23
N TYR A 151 -17.41 -2.11 -9.46
CA TYR A 151 -16.63 -2.75 -10.51
C TYR A 151 -15.34 -1.94 -10.82
N LYS A 152 -14.23 -2.66 -10.95
CA LYS A 152 -12.95 -2.10 -11.41
C LYS A 152 -12.32 -3.03 -12.43
N GLU A 153 -11.89 -2.47 -13.53
CA GLU A 153 -11.18 -3.22 -14.57
C GLU A 153 -9.85 -3.79 -14.03
N ILE A 154 -9.54 -5.03 -14.40
CA ILE A 154 -8.26 -5.66 -14.09
C ILE A 154 -7.20 -5.11 -15.03
N ILE A 155 -6.24 -4.37 -14.49
CA ILE A 155 -5.07 -3.94 -15.25
C ILE A 155 -4.09 -5.10 -15.32
N SER A 156 -3.78 -5.54 -16.54
CA SER A 156 -2.96 -6.73 -16.78
C SER A 156 -1.69 -6.43 -17.57
N PHE A 157 -0.75 -7.36 -17.50
CA PHE A 157 0.49 -7.37 -18.27
C PHE A 157 0.77 -8.78 -18.81
N GLN A 158 1.76 -8.91 -19.72
CA GLN A 158 2.14 -10.16 -20.35
C GLN A 158 3.67 -10.29 -20.49
N TYR A 159 4.18 -11.46 -20.89
CA TYR A 159 5.62 -11.74 -20.97
C TYR A 159 6.40 -10.82 -21.92
N ASP A 160 5.76 -10.31 -22.96
CA ASP A 160 6.41 -9.41 -23.90
C ASP A 160 6.50 -7.96 -23.44
N ASP A 161 5.78 -7.62 -22.35
CA ASP A 161 5.84 -6.28 -21.79
C ASP A 161 7.20 -6.03 -21.15
N THR A 162 7.71 -4.82 -21.33
CA THR A 162 8.95 -4.39 -20.70
C THR A 162 8.70 -3.89 -19.27
N MET A 163 9.74 -3.85 -18.44
CA MET A 163 9.65 -3.28 -17.10
C MET A 163 9.17 -1.83 -17.13
N GLY A 164 9.59 -1.06 -18.13
CA GLY A 164 9.09 0.30 -18.36
C GLY A 164 7.59 0.34 -18.62
N GLN A 165 7.07 -0.56 -19.46
CA GLN A 165 5.62 -0.65 -19.71
C GLN A 165 4.85 -1.06 -18.45
N ILE A 166 5.37 -2.02 -17.67
CA ILE A 166 4.77 -2.47 -16.42
C ILE A 166 4.71 -1.33 -15.41
N ILE A 167 5.82 -0.64 -15.16
CA ILE A 167 5.89 0.48 -14.21
C ILE A 167 5.02 1.63 -14.68
N ASN A 168 5.09 2.01 -15.96
CA ASN A 168 4.25 3.07 -16.52
C ASN A 168 2.76 2.75 -16.38
N SER A 169 2.37 1.48 -16.61
CA SER A 169 0.98 1.05 -16.42
C SER A 169 0.53 1.17 -14.97
N MET A 170 1.39 0.85 -13.99
CA MET A 170 1.08 1.07 -12.58
C MET A 170 0.82 2.55 -12.27
N MET A 171 1.69 3.44 -12.77
CA MET A 171 1.57 4.88 -12.54
C MET A 171 0.32 5.48 -13.21
N THR A 172 0.10 5.17 -14.49
CA THR A 172 -1.01 5.72 -15.27
C THR A 172 -2.38 5.28 -14.74
N ASN A 173 -2.48 4.05 -14.23
CA ASN A 173 -3.72 3.50 -13.71
C ASN A 173 -3.85 3.67 -12.18
N HIS A 174 -2.96 4.42 -11.53
CA HIS A 174 -2.93 4.61 -10.07
C HIS A 174 -3.05 3.30 -9.30
N THR A 175 -2.39 2.24 -9.78
CA THR A 175 -2.40 0.91 -9.17
C THR A 175 -1.01 0.45 -8.78
N ARG A 176 -0.90 -0.25 -7.68
CA ARG A 176 0.36 -0.79 -7.18
C ARG A 176 0.62 -2.23 -7.63
N LYS A 177 -0.26 -2.78 -8.46
CA LYS A 177 -0.18 -4.16 -8.95
C LYS A 177 -0.73 -4.28 -10.36
N LEU A 178 -0.18 -5.21 -11.12
CA LEU A 178 -0.72 -5.67 -12.41
C LEU A 178 -0.89 -7.18 -12.35
N VAL A 179 -1.99 -7.66 -12.93
CA VAL A 179 -2.28 -9.10 -13.00
C VAL A 179 -1.64 -9.67 -14.26
N PHE A 180 -1.01 -10.82 -14.16
CA PHE A 180 -0.50 -11.51 -15.34
C PHE A 180 -1.68 -12.05 -16.17
N LYS A 181 -1.69 -11.72 -17.44
CA LYS A 181 -2.82 -11.99 -18.33
C LYS A 181 -3.24 -13.47 -18.31
N ASN A 182 -4.53 -13.71 -18.15
CA ASN A 182 -5.15 -15.05 -18.08
C ASN A 182 -4.62 -15.92 -16.91
N SER A 183 -4.22 -15.30 -15.81
CA SER A 183 -3.78 -16.03 -14.61
C SER A 183 -4.29 -15.37 -13.34
N SER A 184 -4.05 -16.03 -12.21
CA SER A 184 -4.26 -15.48 -10.87
C SER A 184 -2.96 -14.93 -10.26
N SER A 185 -1.90 -14.78 -11.05
CA SER A 185 -0.62 -14.27 -10.57
C SER A 185 -0.47 -12.78 -10.86
N PHE A 186 0.32 -12.08 -10.05
CA PHE A 186 0.52 -10.63 -10.18
C PHE A 186 1.96 -10.22 -9.89
N ILE A 187 2.31 -9.03 -10.37
CA ILE A 187 3.48 -8.26 -9.96
C ILE A 187 3.03 -6.99 -9.24
N SER A 188 3.79 -6.54 -8.27
CA SER A 188 3.55 -5.26 -7.57
C SER A 188 4.82 -4.42 -7.50
N ASP A 189 4.66 -3.12 -7.21
CA ASP A 189 5.76 -2.22 -6.88
C ASP A 189 6.72 -2.85 -5.84
N ARG A 190 6.16 -3.52 -4.84
CA ARG A 190 6.89 -4.18 -3.78
C ARG A 190 7.71 -5.37 -4.25
N ILE A 191 7.15 -6.21 -5.13
CA ILE A 191 7.88 -7.34 -5.74
C ILE A 191 9.04 -6.80 -6.59
N ILE A 192 8.82 -5.73 -7.34
CA ILE A 192 9.86 -5.09 -8.16
C ILE A 192 11.00 -4.60 -7.27
N ILE A 193 10.69 -3.85 -6.21
CA ILE A 193 11.70 -3.31 -5.28
C ILE A 193 12.44 -4.44 -4.56
N GLN A 194 11.72 -5.46 -4.09
CA GLN A 194 12.33 -6.60 -3.44
C GLN A 194 13.34 -7.29 -4.35
N THR A 195 12.97 -7.50 -5.59
CA THR A 195 13.86 -8.14 -6.57
C THR A 195 15.10 -7.29 -6.82
N ILE A 196 14.94 -5.97 -7.03
CA ILE A 196 16.06 -5.06 -7.25
C ILE A 196 16.94 -4.95 -6.01
N ALA A 197 16.36 -4.86 -4.81
CA ALA A 197 17.12 -4.76 -3.55
C ALA A 197 17.93 -6.04 -3.25
N GLN A 198 17.44 -7.20 -3.67
CA GLN A 198 18.16 -8.47 -3.54
C GLN A 198 19.25 -8.66 -4.59
N GLU A 199 19.08 -8.06 -5.75
CA GLU A 199 19.94 -8.23 -6.93
C GLU A 199 20.23 -6.89 -7.61
N LEU A 200 20.97 -6.00 -6.93
CA LEU A 200 21.34 -4.68 -7.47
C LEU A 200 22.06 -4.74 -8.83
N ASN A 201 22.66 -5.87 -9.15
CA ASN A 201 23.29 -6.10 -10.45
C ASN A 201 22.31 -5.96 -11.63
N TYR A 202 21.02 -6.18 -11.43
CA TYR A 202 20.05 -5.93 -12.51
C TYR A 202 20.06 -4.48 -13.00
N LEU A 203 20.28 -3.51 -12.11
CA LEU A 203 20.42 -2.12 -12.52
C LEU A 203 21.83 -1.79 -13.03
N ARG A 204 22.86 -2.52 -12.56
CA ARG A 204 24.25 -2.28 -12.95
C ARG A 204 24.61 -2.86 -14.30
N ASP A 205 24.14 -4.09 -14.57
CA ASP A 205 24.56 -4.88 -15.72
C ASP A 205 23.58 -4.73 -16.90
N THR A 206 22.45 -4.08 -16.71
CA THR A 206 21.45 -3.85 -17.75
C THR A 206 21.62 -2.43 -18.30
N GLU A 207 21.99 -2.28 -19.56
CA GLU A 207 22.16 -0.96 -20.22
C GLU A 207 20.88 -0.10 -20.09
N ASN A 208 19.71 -0.76 -20.11
CA ASN A 208 18.45 -0.10 -19.85
C ASN A 208 17.48 -1.07 -19.15
N PHE A 209 17.31 -0.91 -17.83
CA PHE A 209 16.39 -1.70 -17.03
C PHE A 209 14.93 -1.62 -17.56
N LEU A 210 14.52 -0.47 -18.08
CA LEU A 210 13.15 -0.25 -18.54
C LEU A 210 12.83 -1.01 -19.84
N ASP A 211 13.82 -1.28 -20.67
CA ASP A 211 13.65 -2.05 -21.91
C ASP A 211 13.69 -3.56 -21.69
N MET A 212 14.04 -3.99 -20.49
CA MET A 212 14.09 -5.39 -20.13
C MET A 212 12.68 -6.00 -20.15
N LYS A 213 12.47 -7.04 -20.94
CA LYS A 213 11.22 -7.81 -20.92
C LYS A 213 11.03 -8.48 -19.58
N PHE A 214 9.77 -8.60 -19.15
CA PHE A 214 9.42 -9.34 -17.95
C PHE A 214 9.94 -10.79 -18.07
N LYS A 215 10.75 -11.21 -17.13
CA LYS A 215 11.32 -12.56 -17.02
C LYS A 215 11.84 -12.81 -15.60
N GLU A 216 12.33 -14.02 -15.34
CA GLU A 216 13.14 -14.22 -14.15
C GLU A 216 14.23 -13.14 -14.05
N PRO A 217 14.44 -12.54 -12.87
CA PRO A 217 14.16 -13.08 -11.55
C PRO A 217 12.84 -12.62 -10.92
N PHE A 218 12.04 -11.81 -11.61
CA PHE A 218 10.79 -11.29 -11.04
C PHE A 218 9.81 -12.43 -10.81
N LYS A 219 9.66 -12.85 -9.57
CA LYS A 219 8.70 -13.88 -9.16
C LYS A 219 7.33 -13.26 -9.02
N LEU A 220 6.34 -13.84 -9.70
CA LEU A 220 4.95 -13.47 -9.47
C LEU A 220 4.47 -14.03 -8.14
N ALA A 221 3.59 -13.29 -7.48
CA ALA A 221 2.81 -13.77 -6.34
C ALA A 221 1.40 -14.17 -6.82
N ASP A 222 0.76 -15.08 -6.10
CA ASP A 222 -0.58 -15.54 -6.44
C ASP A 222 -1.65 -14.73 -5.69
N ILE A 223 -2.73 -14.39 -6.40
CA ILE A 223 -3.94 -13.79 -5.85
C ILE A 223 -4.88 -14.90 -5.41
N LYS A 224 -5.35 -14.83 -4.19
CA LYS A 224 -6.32 -15.80 -3.66
C LYS A 224 -7.69 -15.59 -4.28
N SER A 225 -8.25 -16.64 -4.88
CA SER A 225 -9.63 -16.63 -5.38
C SER A 225 -10.62 -16.76 -4.24
N VAL A 226 -11.71 -16.00 -4.31
CA VAL A 226 -12.81 -15.96 -3.34
C VAL A 226 -14.18 -15.97 -4.04
N SER A 227 -15.22 -16.33 -3.29
CA SER A 227 -16.60 -16.22 -3.77
C SER A 227 -17.09 -14.77 -3.72
N GLU A 228 -17.96 -14.39 -4.65
CA GLU A 228 -18.62 -13.08 -4.67
C GLU A 228 -19.60 -12.90 -3.50
N ASP A 229 -20.09 -14.00 -2.91
CA ASP A 229 -20.98 -14.00 -1.75
C ASP A 229 -20.24 -13.75 -0.42
N LEU A 230 -18.89 -13.71 -0.43
CA LEU A 230 -18.12 -13.45 0.78
C LEU A 230 -18.45 -12.06 1.30
N ASN A 231 -18.85 -11.96 2.58
CA ASN A 231 -19.20 -10.66 3.15
C ASN A 231 -17.94 -9.82 3.47
N LEU A 232 -18.15 -8.51 3.62
CA LEU A 232 -17.07 -7.54 3.80
C LEU A 232 -16.24 -7.81 5.07
N ALA A 233 -16.85 -8.28 6.17
CA ALA A 233 -16.14 -8.57 7.40
C ALA A 233 -15.24 -9.81 7.26
N GLU A 234 -15.71 -10.86 6.60
CA GLU A 234 -14.92 -12.05 6.29
C GLU A 234 -13.80 -11.74 5.31
N LEU A 235 -14.07 -10.93 4.28
CA LEU A 235 -13.08 -10.44 3.33
C LEU A 235 -11.97 -9.66 4.05
N SER A 236 -12.34 -8.75 4.94
CA SER A 236 -11.41 -7.95 5.74
C SER A 236 -10.51 -8.82 6.60
N LYS A 237 -11.11 -9.79 7.31
CA LYS A 237 -10.39 -10.76 8.16
C LYS A 237 -9.43 -11.61 7.33
N LEU A 238 -9.85 -12.06 6.17
CA LEU A 238 -9.00 -12.82 5.25
C LEU A 238 -7.80 -12.00 4.81
N MET A 239 -8.04 -10.78 4.29
CA MET A 239 -6.98 -9.90 3.78
C MET A 239 -6.01 -9.46 4.87
N PHE A 240 -6.50 -9.22 6.09
CA PHE A 240 -5.66 -8.80 7.22
C PHE A 240 -4.53 -9.79 7.49
N GLY A 241 -4.80 -11.10 7.38
CA GLY A 241 -3.81 -12.16 7.58
C GLY A 241 -2.89 -12.44 6.39
N MET A 242 -3.06 -11.78 5.23
CA MET A 242 -2.29 -12.07 4.02
C MET A 242 -1.05 -11.17 3.89
N LEU A 243 0.06 -11.73 3.41
CA LEU A 243 1.26 -10.97 3.09
C LEU A 243 0.99 -9.95 1.97
N HIS A 244 0.34 -10.39 0.90
CA HIS A 244 -0.18 -9.57 -0.18
C HIS A 244 -1.71 -9.59 -0.12
N PRO A 245 -2.36 -8.55 0.42
CA PRO A 245 -3.79 -8.54 0.71
C PRO A 245 -4.62 -8.26 -0.56
N TYR A 246 -4.44 -9.11 -1.56
CA TYR A 246 -5.20 -9.07 -2.80
C TYR A 246 -5.99 -10.36 -2.95
N VAL A 247 -7.27 -10.22 -3.25
CA VAL A 247 -8.14 -11.34 -3.59
C VAL A 247 -8.82 -11.10 -4.94
N MET A 248 -9.25 -12.15 -5.59
CA MET A 248 -9.95 -12.03 -6.86
C MET A 248 -11.20 -12.90 -6.91
N THR A 249 -12.19 -12.42 -7.62
CA THR A 249 -13.28 -13.20 -8.17
C THR A 249 -12.96 -13.55 -9.64
N ARG A 250 -13.93 -14.00 -10.41
CA ARG A 250 -13.69 -14.29 -11.84
C ARG A 250 -13.33 -13.04 -12.65
N GLU A 251 -13.86 -11.89 -12.27
CA GLU A 251 -13.85 -10.69 -13.10
C GLU A 251 -13.09 -9.50 -12.48
N GLN A 252 -12.77 -9.57 -11.18
CA GLN A 252 -12.23 -8.42 -10.46
C GLN A 252 -11.14 -8.81 -9.46
N VAL A 253 -10.28 -7.84 -9.14
CA VAL A 253 -9.29 -7.93 -8.05
C VAL A 253 -9.59 -6.86 -7.02
N TYR A 254 -9.74 -7.30 -5.77
CA TYR A 254 -10.03 -6.46 -4.62
C TYR A 254 -8.80 -6.26 -3.77
N THR A 255 -8.70 -5.08 -3.17
CA THR A 255 -7.57 -4.61 -2.38
C THR A 255 -8.05 -4.07 -1.04
N PRO A 256 -7.16 -3.80 -0.07
CA PRO A 256 -7.54 -3.10 1.15
C PRO A 256 -8.24 -1.76 0.93
N TRP A 257 -7.89 -1.06 -0.16
CA TRP A 257 -8.56 0.19 -0.54
C TRP A 257 -10.07 0.00 -0.77
N ASP A 258 -10.45 -1.07 -1.47
CA ASP A 258 -11.85 -1.35 -1.79
C ASP A 258 -12.66 -1.62 -0.52
N VAL A 259 -12.08 -2.36 0.42
CA VAL A 259 -12.66 -2.58 1.74
C VAL A 259 -12.81 -1.26 2.51
N CYS A 260 -11.76 -0.43 2.54
CA CYS A 260 -11.81 0.87 3.24
C CYS A 260 -12.92 1.76 2.68
N MET A 261 -13.05 1.83 1.35
CA MET A 261 -14.09 2.66 0.72
C MET A 261 -15.50 2.12 1.01
N ALA A 262 -15.65 0.80 1.09
CA ALA A 262 -16.93 0.20 1.47
C ALA A 262 -17.36 0.56 2.89
N LEU A 263 -16.42 0.81 3.82
CA LEU A 263 -16.73 1.24 5.19
C LEU A 263 -17.45 2.60 5.27
N LEU A 264 -17.53 3.35 4.17
CA LEU A 264 -18.34 4.58 4.07
C LEU A 264 -19.84 4.30 3.95
N SER A 265 -20.26 3.07 3.71
CA SER A 265 -21.67 2.72 3.59
C SER A 265 -22.39 2.92 4.93
N ASP A 266 -23.58 3.50 4.85
CA ASP A 266 -24.47 3.70 6.01
C ASP A 266 -25.10 2.36 6.51
N GLU A 267 -24.95 1.28 5.74
CA GLU A 267 -25.43 -0.07 6.09
C GLU A 267 -24.47 -0.82 7.03
N ILE A 268 -23.30 -0.23 7.33
CA ILE A 268 -22.30 -0.85 8.18
C ILE A 268 -22.42 -0.32 9.61
N SER A 269 -22.59 -1.22 10.55
CA SER A 269 -22.56 -0.92 11.98
C SER A 269 -21.31 -1.48 12.66
N TYR A 270 -20.95 -0.90 13.77
CA TYR A 270 -19.80 -1.29 14.59
C TYR A 270 -20.19 -1.28 16.07
N ASP A 271 -19.98 -2.38 16.76
CA ASP A 271 -20.14 -2.41 18.21
C ASP A 271 -18.80 -1.95 18.80
N ALA A 272 -18.72 -0.69 19.20
CA ALA A 272 -17.60 -0.20 19.99
C ALA A 272 -17.55 -0.96 21.32
N TYR A 273 -16.38 -1.50 21.66
CA TYR A 273 -16.15 -2.19 22.93
C TYR A 273 -16.18 -1.19 24.09
#